data_92054a99c3768f6140c7bc1a49c6e9cd
#
_entry.id   92054a99c3768f6140c7bc1a49c6e9cd
#
_cell.length_a   1.000
_cell.length_b   1.000
_cell.length_c   1.000
_cell.angle_alpha   90.00
_cell.angle_beta   90.00
_cell.angle_gamma   90.00
#
_symmetry.space_group_name_H-M   'P 1'
#
loop_
_entity.id
_entity.type
_entity.pdbx_description
1 polymer ?
#
loop_
_entity_poly.entity_id
_entity_poly.type
_entity_poly.pdbx_seq_one_letter_code
_entity_poly.pdbx_strand_id
1 'polypeptide(L)'
;MRLNLSTVHVGMTLLSPVSSLEAGIHLTNEHLRLLRFLKIEDIDVAPVEQKLFTPKEEQHLCNQVLQYEKHYNQWEERIAPNPYEGLEFIHQLFRQEVPLTAIVHFFTHQPLRKNHVIYHSVYRALVARALSKYRGDEHQLQFDYGIASYFADASYAKIRKWSHMRYFTKMERELLYQHPLVSASMLPSTQTLRGRVYQLITEHHERLDGSGFPKRLTERELNPASPLFIVADRFCQLTAPRTFRKPLSPEEAYFYMWQNKAYDGEALSLLATLLGFYEIGRPVLLSSGVRGTIHTYTNRVEQPIVLEATGEKEYDLSRLTDVSIVAFQ
;
A
#
# COMPACT_ATOMS: atom_id res chain seq x y z
N MET A 1 24.35 12.67 15.00
CA MET A 1 25.16 13.43 13.99
C MET A 1 24.71 14.87 13.97
N ARG A 2 25.65 15.78 13.73
CA ARG A 2 25.36 17.22 13.59
C ARG A 2 24.89 17.48 12.15
N LEU A 3 23.69 18.03 11.99
CA LEU A 3 23.12 18.34 10.70
C LEU A 3 22.67 19.79 10.63
N ASN A 4 22.80 20.37 9.44
CA ASN A 4 22.17 21.66 9.15
C ASN A 4 20.64 21.53 9.20
N LEU A 5 19.96 22.52 9.77
CA LEU A 5 18.51 22.48 9.99
C LEU A 5 17.71 22.31 8.69
N SER A 6 18.27 22.69 7.55
CA SER A 6 17.65 22.46 6.23
C SER A 6 17.56 20.98 5.85
N THR A 7 18.39 20.13 6.45
CA THR A 7 18.45 18.68 6.22
C THR A 7 17.83 17.86 7.35
N VAL A 8 17.31 18.52 8.37
CA VAL A 8 16.65 17.87 9.52
C VAL A 8 15.17 17.64 9.21
N HIS A 9 14.71 16.43 9.49
CA HIS A 9 13.35 16.00 9.17
C HIS A 9 12.54 15.69 10.44
N VAL A 10 11.22 15.76 10.31
CA VAL A 10 10.28 15.33 11.35
C VAL A 10 10.54 13.86 11.71
N GLY A 11 10.48 13.57 13.01
CA GLY A 11 10.74 12.24 13.56
C GLY A 11 12.18 11.98 13.96
N MET A 12 13.16 12.77 13.50
CA MET A 12 14.53 12.70 14.03
C MET A 12 14.54 13.02 15.53
N THR A 13 15.41 12.35 16.28
CA THR A 13 15.53 12.55 17.72
C THR A 13 16.60 13.58 18.01
N LEU A 14 16.29 14.62 18.76
CA LEU A 14 17.25 15.63 19.22
C LEU A 14 18.22 15.00 20.21
N LEU A 15 19.52 15.05 19.95
CA LEU A 15 20.56 14.45 20.80
C LEU A 15 21.07 15.39 21.89
N SER A 16 20.99 16.69 21.66
CA SER A 16 21.44 17.72 22.59
C SER A 16 20.34 18.75 22.77
N PRO A 17 20.15 19.32 23.98
CA PRO A 17 19.14 20.37 24.18
C PRO A 17 19.41 21.58 23.29
N VAL A 18 18.35 22.13 22.68
CA VAL A 18 18.44 23.34 21.86
C VAL A 18 17.26 24.25 22.20
N SER A 19 17.57 25.44 22.69
CA SER A 19 16.58 26.42 23.18
C SER A 19 15.68 25.79 24.27
N SER A 20 14.38 25.76 24.07
CA SER A 20 13.41 25.15 25.00
C SER A 20 13.15 23.66 24.72
N LEU A 21 13.83 23.08 23.73
CA LEU A 21 13.67 21.67 23.36
C LEU A 21 14.72 20.83 24.08
N GLU A 22 14.25 19.78 24.77
CA GLU A 22 15.13 18.86 25.51
C GLU A 22 15.70 17.77 24.60
N ALA A 23 16.84 17.20 24.98
CA ALA A 23 17.38 16.01 24.33
C ALA A 23 16.42 14.83 24.47
N GLY A 24 16.38 13.96 23.46
CA GLY A 24 15.52 12.77 23.41
C GLY A 24 14.13 13.00 22.84
N ILE A 25 13.74 14.23 22.52
CA ILE A 25 12.45 14.48 21.86
C ILE A 25 12.51 14.13 20.37
N HIS A 26 11.40 13.61 19.84
CA HIS A 26 11.21 13.48 18.41
C HIS A 26 10.75 14.82 17.83
N LEU A 27 11.47 15.29 16.83
CA LEU A 27 11.17 16.58 16.20
C LEU A 27 9.87 16.53 15.43
N THR A 28 9.00 17.50 15.67
CA THR A 28 7.75 17.72 14.95
C THR A 28 7.89 18.89 13.97
N ASN A 29 6.90 19.07 13.09
CA ASN A 29 6.84 20.26 12.23
C ASN A 29 6.86 21.58 13.03
N GLU A 30 6.23 21.60 14.21
CA GLU A 30 6.22 22.78 15.09
C GLU A 30 7.62 23.04 15.65
N HIS A 31 8.31 22.00 16.09
CA HIS A 31 9.70 22.10 16.56
C HIS A 31 10.63 22.64 15.47
N LEU A 32 10.50 22.14 14.23
CA LEU A 32 11.29 22.62 13.10
C LEU A 32 10.98 24.08 12.75
N ARG A 33 9.72 24.51 12.84
CA ARG A 33 9.32 25.92 12.66
C ARG A 33 9.92 26.81 13.74
N LEU A 34 9.88 26.37 15.00
CA LEU A 34 10.47 27.08 16.13
C LEU A 34 12.00 27.25 15.94
N LEU A 35 12.70 26.18 15.60
CA LEU A 35 14.16 26.22 15.38
C LEU A 35 14.53 27.14 14.22
N ARG A 36 13.78 27.17 13.14
CA ARG A 36 13.97 28.10 12.02
C ARG A 36 13.69 29.55 12.42
N PHE A 37 12.64 29.78 13.19
CA PHE A 37 12.30 31.11 13.72
C PHE A 37 13.42 31.64 14.62
N LEU A 38 14.04 30.76 15.42
CA LEU A 38 15.16 31.08 16.28
C LEU A 38 16.52 31.20 15.55
N LYS A 39 16.50 31.01 14.20
CA LYS A 39 17.72 31.05 13.35
C LYS A 39 18.80 30.05 13.78
N ILE A 40 18.40 28.90 14.29
CA ILE A 40 19.32 27.80 14.59
C ILE A 40 19.78 27.19 13.27
N GLU A 41 21.07 27.13 13.02
CA GLU A 41 21.63 26.62 11.76
C GLU A 41 21.89 25.13 11.82
N ASP A 42 22.48 24.64 12.92
CA ASP A 42 22.83 23.22 13.07
C ASP A 42 22.34 22.67 14.39
N ILE A 43 21.92 21.41 14.36
CA ILE A 43 21.53 20.67 15.56
C ILE A 43 22.07 19.25 15.54
N ASP A 44 22.27 18.70 16.73
CA ASP A 44 22.67 17.30 16.88
C ASP A 44 21.43 16.42 16.92
N VAL A 45 21.28 15.56 15.90
CA VAL A 45 20.17 14.63 15.80
C VAL A 45 20.63 13.20 15.56
N ALA A 46 19.86 12.25 16.08
CA ALA A 46 19.90 10.88 15.62
C ALA A 46 18.99 10.77 14.38
N PRO A 47 19.36 9.96 13.39
CA PRO A 47 18.43 9.60 12.33
C PRO A 47 17.18 9.03 12.96
N VAL A 48 16.07 9.14 12.26
CA VAL A 48 14.86 8.39 12.62
C VAL A 48 15.30 6.91 12.66
N GLU A 49 15.47 6.34 13.85
CA GLU A 49 15.38 4.89 13.96
C GLU A 49 13.95 4.56 13.57
N GLN A 50 13.77 4.23 12.33
CA GLN A 50 12.54 3.62 11.88
C GLN A 50 12.47 2.24 12.55
N LYS A 51 12.04 2.22 13.79
CA LYS A 51 11.28 1.08 14.29
C LYS A 51 10.01 1.08 13.47
N LEU A 52 10.11 0.47 12.29
CA LEU A 52 9.02 0.37 11.33
C LEU A 52 7.78 -0.24 11.99
N PHE A 53 7.97 -1.06 13.01
CA PHE A 53 6.92 -1.59 13.88
C PHE A 53 7.51 -1.98 15.24
N THR A 54 6.64 -2.03 16.24
CA THR A 54 6.97 -2.59 17.55
C THR A 54 6.97 -4.12 17.49
N PRO A 55 7.69 -4.82 18.38
CA PRO A 55 7.60 -6.29 18.48
C PRO A 55 6.18 -6.82 18.63
N LYS A 56 5.29 -6.03 19.27
CA LYS A 56 3.88 -6.37 19.43
C LYS A 56 3.11 -6.32 18.11
N GLU A 57 3.38 -5.32 17.28
CA GLU A 57 2.77 -5.18 15.94
C GLU A 57 3.25 -6.30 15.01
N GLU A 58 4.55 -6.61 15.03
CA GLU A 58 5.10 -7.72 14.26
C GLU A 58 4.49 -9.06 14.68
N GLN A 59 4.43 -9.32 15.98
CA GLN A 59 3.81 -10.54 16.50
C GLN A 59 2.32 -10.62 16.13
N HIS A 60 1.61 -9.50 16.15
CA HIS A 60 0.22 -9.44 15.71
C HIS A 60 0.10 -9.85 14.24
N LEU A 61 0.88 -9.25 13.33
CA LEU A 61 0.86 -9.58 11.91
C LEU A 61 1.20 -11.06 11.66
N CYS A 62 2.23 -11.59 12.34
CA CYS A 62 2.58 -13.01 12.25
C CYS A 62 1.41 -13.91 12.68
N ASN A 63 0.78 -13.61 13.80
CA ASN A 63 -0.36 -14.39 14.30
C ASN A 63 -1.55 -14.37 13.34
N GLN A 64 -1.84 -13.21 12.72
CA GLN A 64 -2.92 -13.09 11.75
C GLN A 64 -2.64 -13.89 10.48
N VAL A 65 -1.39 -13.87 9.98
CA VAL A 65 -1.00 -14.69 8.83
C VAL A 65 -1.17 -16.18 9.15
N LEU A 66 -0.72 -16.64 10.33
CA LEU A 66 -0.87 -18.03 10.75
C LEU A 66 -2.34 -18.45 10.94
N GLN A 67 -3.18 -17.55 11.44
CA GLN A 67 -4.62 -17.82 11.58
C GLN A 67 -5.29 -17.94 10.20
N TYR A 68 -4.98 -17.03 9.27
CA TYR A 68 -5.51 -17.12 7.91
C TYR A 68 -5.03 -18.40 7.21
N GLU A 69 -3.77 -18.83 7.43
CA GLU A 69 -3.24 -20.08 6.89
C GLU A 69 -4.05 -21.30 7.36
N LYS A 70 -4.50 -21.34 8.62
CA LYS A 70 -5.38 -22.41 9.11
C LYS A 70 -6.70 -22.46 8.35
N HIS A 71 -7.37 -21.30 8.17
CA HIS A 71 -8.63 -21.23 7.43
C HIS A 71 -8.43 -21.64 5.96
N TYR A 72 -7.37 -21.16 5.32
CA TYR A 72 -7.06 -21.49 3.94
C TYR A 72 -6.79 -22.99 3.75
N ASN A 73 -6.08 -23.64 4.66
CA ASN A 73 -5.82 -25.08 4.62
C ASN A 73 -7.13 -25.91 4.73
N GLN A 74 -8.11 -25.45 5.52
CA GLN A 74 -9.44 -26.08 5.58
C GLN A 74 -10.14 -26.02 4.21
N TRP A 75 -10.00 -24.92 3.48
CA TRP A 75 -10.54 -24.81 2.12
C TRP A 75 -9.86 -25.76 1.14
N GLU A 76 -8.55 -26.03 1.29
CA GLU A 76 -7.82 -27.03 0.54
C GLU A 76 -8.38 -28.45 0.82
N GLU A 77 -8.82 -28.72 2.04
CA GLU A 77 -9.48 -29.97 2.47
C GLU A 77 -10.95 -30.06 2.04
N ARG A 78 -11.39 -29.15 1.16
CA ARG A 78 -12.75 -29.07 0.61
C ARG A 78 -13.85 -28.58 1.56
N ILE A 79 -13.50 -28.03 2.70
CA ILE A 79 -14.44 -27.32 3.57
C ILE A 79 -14.79 -26.00 2.88
N ALA A 80 -16.07 -25.68 2.78
CA ALA A 80 -16.50 -24.42 2.16
C ALA A 80 -16.08 -23.21 3.03
N PRO A 81 -15.66 -22.09 2.42
CA PRO A 81 -15.37 -20.86 3.16
C PRO A 81 -16.59 -20.41 4.00
N ASN A 82 -16.36 -20.13 5.28
CA ASN A 82 -17.41 -19.71 6.20
C ASN A 82 -17.39 -18.18 6.34
N PRO A 83 -18.48 -17.46 5.98
CA PRO A 83 -18.55 -16.00 6.13
C PRO A 83 -18.32 -15.50 7.56
N TYR A 84 -18.79 -16.23 8.57
CA TYR A 84 -18.60 -15.83 9.98
C TYR A 84 -17.14 -15.89 10.43
N GLU A 85 -16.38 -16.89 9.98
CA GLU A 85 -14.94 -16.96 10.23
C GLU A 85 -14.20 -15.78 9.59
N GLY A 86 -14.61 -15.40 8.36
CA GLY A 86 -14.07 -14.23 7.69
C GLY A 86 -14.35 -12.92 8.44
N LEU A 87 -15.59 -12.75 8.92
CA LEU A 87 -15.98 -11.59 9.74
C LEU A 87 -15.16 -11.52 11.04
N GLU A 88 -15.05 -12.62 11.76
CA GLU A 88 -14.28 -12.69 13.00
C GLU A 88 -12.79 -12.42 12.76
N PHE A 89 -12.22 -13.05 11.72
CA PHE A 89 -10.82 -12.84 11.34
C PHE A 89 -10.54 -11.36 11.05
N ILE A 90 -11.36 -10.70 10.22
CA ILE A 90 -11.16 -9.29 9.88
C ILE A 90 -11.35 -8.39 11.10
N HIS A 91 -12.26 -8.73 11.99
CA HIS A 91 -12.42 -8.01 13.26
C HIS A 91 -11.14 -8.08 14.09
N GLN A 92 -10.52 -9.26 14.20
CA GLN A 92 -9.27 -9.46 14.92
C GLN A 92 -8.08 -8.79 14.22
N LEU A 93 -7.97 -8.91 12.89
CA LEU A 93 -6.92 -8.27 12.08
C LEU A 93 -6.93 -6.74 12.25
N PHE A 94 -8.13 -6.15 12.34
CA PHE A 94 -8.29 -4.70 12.41
C PHE A 94 -8.30 -4.13 13.84
N ARG A 95 -8.13 -4.96 14.87
CA ARG A 95 -8.06 -4.51 16.27
C ARG A 95 -6.84 -3.64 16.54
N GLN A 96 -5.75 -3.91 15.87
CA GLN A 96 -4.51 -3.16 16.05
C GLN A 96 -4.27 -2.26 14.84
N GLU A 97 -3.97 -1.00 15.11
CA GLU A 97 -3.51 -0.07 14.08
C GLU A 97 -2.02 -0.30 13.84
N VAL A 98 -1.68 -0.51 12.57
CA VAL A 98 -0.29 -0.65 12.13
C VAL A 98 -0.08 0.36 10.99
N PRO A 99 0.95 1.20 11.04
CA PRO A 99 1.25 2.15 9.96
C PRO A 99 1.46 1.45 8.62
N LEU A 100 1.04 2.08 7.52
CA LEU A 100 1.17 1.47 6.18
C LEU A 100 2.63 1.17 5.84
N THR A 101 3.57 2.03 6.21
CA THR A 101 5.01 1.81 6.02
C THR A 101 5.49 0.54 6.70
N ALA A 102 5.03 0.28 7.92
CA ALA A 102 5.33 -0.93 8.68
C ALA A 102 4.71 -2.18 8.03
N ILE A 103 3.44 -2.09 7.61
CA ILE A 103 2.75 -3.16 6.87
C ILE A 103 3.55 -3.52 5.61
N VAL A 104 3.88 -2.52 4.79
CA VAL A 104 4.64 -2.72 3.55
C VAL A 104 5.99 -3.37 3.85
N HIS A 105 6.74 -2.84 4.82
CA HIS A 105 8.02 -3.42 5.21
C HIS A 105 7.89 -4.88 5.63
N PHE A 106 6.92 -5.20 6.49
CA PHE A 106 6.70 -6.58 6.95
C PHE A 106 6.48 -7.53 5.77
N PHE A 107 5.56 -7.21 4.85
CA PHE A 107 5.19 -8.12 3.76
C PHE A 107 6.20 -8.18 2.62
N THR A 108 7.00 -7.14 2.40
CA THR A 108 8.05 -7.12 1.36
C THR A 108 9.32 -7.84 1.77
N HIS A 109 9.59 -7.96 3.09
CA HIS A 109 10.80 -8.62 3.63
C HIS A 109 10.55 -10.07 4.09
N GLN A 110 9.35 -10.61 3.86
CA GLN A 110 9.10 -12.02 4.17
C GLN A 110 9.91 -12.94 3.27
N PRO A 111 10.41 -14.07 3.82
CA PRO A 111 11.06 -15.08 2.99
C PRO A 111 10.06 -15.64 1.96
N LEU A 112 10.58 -16.07 0.82
CA LEU A 112 9.78 -16.73 -0.21
C LEU A 112 9.01 -17.92 0.40
N ARG A 113 7.69 -17.83 0.41
CA ARG A 113 6.80 -18.86 0.96
C ARG A 113 6.12 -19.64 -0.14
N LYS A 114 5.90 -20.94 0.13
CA LYS A 114 5.21 -21.83 -0.83
C LYS A 114 3.79 -21.36 -1.17
N ASN A 115 3.08 -20.77 -0.23
CA ASN A 115 1.73 -20.28 -0.44
C ASN A 115 1.66 -18.75 -0.28
N HIS A 116 1.98 -18.05 -1.35
CA HIS A 116 1.95 -16.59 -1.37
C HIS A 116 0.54 -15.99 -1.24
N VAL A 117 -0.51 -16.77 -1.58
CA VAL A 117 -1.92 -16.30 -1.51
C VAL A 117 -2.27 -15.89 -0.09
N ILE A 118 -1.81 -16.65 0.91
CA ILE A 118 -2.04 -16.36 2.33
C ILE A 118 -1.51 -14.98 2.71
N TYR A 119 -0.26 -14.72 2.39
CA TYR A 119 0.37 -13.42 2.66
C TYR A 119 -0.30 -12.30 1.89
N HIS A 120 -0.62 -12.54 0.62
CA HIS A 120 -1.25 -11.57 -0.25
C HIS A 120 -2.63 -11.13 0.27
N SER A 121 -3.46 -12.06 0.71
CA SER A 121 -4.80 -11.76 1.23
C SER A 121 -4.75 -10.88 2.48
N VAL A 122 -3.86 -11.18 3.44
CA VAL A 122 -3.69 -10.38 4.66
C VAL A 122 -3.09 -9.01 4.32
N TYR A 123 -2.07 -8.98 3.47
CA TYR A 123 -1.42 -7.74 3.03
C TYR A 123 -2.42 -6.80 2.33
N ARG A 124 -3.19 -7.32 1.36
CA ARG A 124 -4.23 -6.56 0.65
C ARG A 124 -5.29 -6.01 1.60
N ALA A 125 -5.75 -6.79 2.58
CA ALA A 125 -6.73 -6.35 3.56
C ALA A 125 -6.24 -5.13 4.35
N LEU A 126 -4.98 -5.16 4.79
CA LEU A 126 -4.37 -4.07 5.57
C LEU A 126 -4.11 -2.83 4.71
N VAL A 127 -3.60 -3.00 3.48
CA VAL A 127 -3.36 -1.88 2.55
C VAL A 127 -4.69 -1.22 2.17
N ALA A 128 -5.70 -1.99 1.76
CA ALA A 128 -7.00 -1.46 1.39
C ALA A 128 -7.66 -0.72 2.56
N ARG A 129 -7.57 -1.27 3.80
CA ARG A 129 -8.03 -0.58 5.01
C ARG A 129 -7.30 0.74 5.24
N ALA A 130 -5.97 0.77 5.13
CA ALA A 130 -5.18 1.97 5.36
C ALA A 130 -5.56 3.09 4.37
N LEU A 131 -5.69 2.76 3.08
CA LEU A 131 -6.13 3.70 2.05
C LEU A 131 -7.55 4.21 2.32
N SER A 132 -8.49 3.29 2.59
CA SER A 132 -9.89 3.60 2.86
C SER A 132 -10.07 4.48 4.11
N LYS A 133 -9.35 4.15 5.19
CA LYS A 133 -9.34 4.94 6.42
C LYS A 133 -8.80 6.36 6.19
N TYR A 134 -7.70 6.48 5.46
CA TYR A 134 -7.09 7.77 5.15
C TYR A 134 -7.97 8.62 4.22
N ARG A 135 -8.70 8.00 3.30
CA ARG A 135 -9.73 8.66 2.47
C ARG A 135 -10.92 9.16 3.29
N GLY A 136 -11.12 8.66 4.51
CA GLY A 136 -12.24 9.02 5.37
C GLY A 136 -13.49 8.18 5.15
N ASP A 137 -13.35 7.00 4.57
CA ASP A 137 -14.48 6.08 4.34
C ASP A 137 -15.10 5.59 5.66
N GLU A 138 -16.38 5.27 5.60
CA GLU A 138 -17.11 4.68 6.72
C GLU A 138 -16.45 3.36 7.17
N HIS A 139 -16.48 3.09 8.48
CA HIS A 139 -15.96 1.84 9.04
C HIS A 139 -16.46 0.58 8.32
N GLN A 140 -17.73 0.60 7.91
CA GLN A 140 -18.32 -0.52 7.22
C GLN A 140 -17.66 -0.81 5.87
N LEU A 141 -17.28 0.22 5.10
CA LEU A 141 -16.57 0.04 3.83
C LEU A 141 -15.15 -0.51 4.07
N GLN A 142 -14.47 -0.04 5.13
CA GLN A 142 -13.18 -0.57 5.53
C GLN A 142 -13.26 -2.08 5.83
N PHE A 143 -14.31 -2.52 6.53
CA PHE A 143 -14.58 -3.94 6.79
C PHE A 143 -14.91 -4.72 5.52
N ASP A 144 -15.71 -4.16 4.60
CA ASP A 144 -16.05 -4.79 3.34
C ASP A 144 -14.79 -5.08 2.50
N TYR A 145 -13.80 -4.17 2.48
CA TYR A 145 -12.50 -4.40 1.87
C TYR A 145 -11.73 -5.56 2.53
N GLY A 146 -11.73 -5.60 3.85
CA GLY A 146 -11.11 -6.69 4.60
C GLY A 146 -11.72 -8.04 4.25
N ILE A 147 -13.05 -8.14 4.30
CA ILE A 147 -13.78 -9.38 4.00
C ILE A 147 -13.58 -9.78 2.54
N ALA A 148 -13.64 -8.83 1.61
CA ALA A 148 -13.35 -9.10 0.21
C ALA A 148 -11.92 -9.64 0.04
N SER A 149 -10.93 -9.06 0.74
CA SER A 149 -9.54 -9.56 0.71
C SER A 149 -9.41 -10.98 1.25
N TYR A 150 -10.18 -11.32 2.28
CA TYR A 150 -10.16 -12.64 2.87
C TYR A 150 -10.65 -13.72 1.89
N PHE A 151 -11.64 -13.44 1.05
CA PHE A 151 -12.25 -14.41 0.15
C PHE A 151 -11.85 -14.31 -1.32
N ALA A 152 -11.25 -13.21 -1.78
CA ALA A 152 -11.01 -12.96 -3.21
C ALA A 152 -10.23 -14.07 -3.93
N ASP A 153 -9.32 -14.71 -3.22
CA ASP A 153 -8.45 -15.76 -3.74
C ASP A 153 -8.79 -17.17 -3.18
N ALA A 154 -9.96 -17.33 -2.57
CA ALA A 154 -10.37 -18.61 -1.93
C ALA A 154 -10.35 -19.79 -2.90
N SER A 155 -10.66 -19.56 -4.17
CA SER A 155 -10.67 -20.60 -5.21
C SER A 155 -9.30 -21.21 -5.50
N TYR A 156 -8.20 -20.49 -5.20
CA TYR A 156 -6.84 -21.05 -5.34
C TYR A 156 -6.60 -22.23 -4.40
N ALA A 157 -7.32 -22.33 -3.29
CA ALA A 157 -7.28 -23.49 -2.41
C ALA A 157 -7.73 -24.79 -3.13
N LYS A 158 -8.58 -24.68 -4.16
CA LYS A 158 -9.00 -25.81 -4.99
C LYS A 158 -8.00 -26.17 -6.09
N ILE A 159 -7.06 -25.26 -6.40
CA ILE A 159 -6.14 -25.35 -7.52
C ILE A 159 -4.71 -25.14 -7.03
N ARG A 160 -4.36 -25.83 -5.94
CA ARG A 160 -3.04 -25.72 -5.25
C ARG A 160 -1.82 -25.73 -6.17
N LYS A 161 -1.92 -26.42 -7.31
CA LYS A 161 -0.86 -26.55 -8.30
C LYS A 161 -0.51 -25.20 -8.96
N TRP A 162 -1.42 -24.25 -9.03
CA TRP A 162 -1.25 -23.02 -9.82
C TRP A 162 -0.53 -21.90 -9.07
N SER A 163 -0.54 -21.90 -7.75
CA SER A 163 0.12 -20.86 -6.94
C SER A 163 1.65 -20.80 -7.16
N HIS A 164 2.25 -21.85 -7.74
CA HIS A 164 3.69 -21.98 -7.95
C HIS A 164 4.11 -22.01 -9.42
N MET A 165 3.16 -22.02 -10.37
CA MET A 165 3.47 -22.13 -11.77
C MET A 165 3.95 -20.80 -12.36
N ARG A 166 5.07 -20.86 -13.09
CA ARG A 166 5.58 -19.74 -13.89
C ARG A 166 4.90 -19.62 -15.25
N TYR A 167 4.50 -20.74 -15.80
CA TYR A 167 3.93 -20.85 -17.13
C TYR A 167 2.60 -21.58 -17.07
N PHE A 168 1.59 -21.03 -17.74
CA PHE A 168 0.26 -21.58 -17.86
C PHE A 168 -0.02 -21.88 -19.32
N THR A 169 -0.64 -23.02 -19.60
CA THR A 169 -1.31 -23.26 -20.88
C THR A 169 -2.42 -22.25 -21.11
N LYS A 170 -2.89 -22.13 -22.35
CA LYS A 170 -4.02 -21.25 -22.65
C LYS A 170 -5.24 -21.56 -21.78
N MET A 171 -5.58 -22.84 -21.64
CA MET A 171 -6.71 -23.30 -20.86
C MET A 171 -6.56 -23.01 -19.35
N GLU A 172 -5.37 -23.25 -18.78
CA GLU A 172 -5.10 -22.92 -17.37
C GLU A 172 -5.19 -21.41 -17.12
N ARG A 173 -4.74 -20.58 -18.06
CA ARG A 173 -4.84 -19.12 -17.97
C ARG A 173 -6.30 -18.66 -18.02
N GLU A 174 -7.12 -19.24 -18.88
CA GLU A 174 -8.56 -18.97 -18.95
C GLU A 174 -9.25 -19.32 -17.62
N LEU A 175 -8.93 -20.48 -17.05
CA LEU A 175 -9.43 -20.87 -15.73
C LEU A 175 -8.92 -19.92 -14.62
N LEU A 176 -7.65 -19.53 -14.69
CA LEU A 176 -7.07 -18.55 -13.77
C LEU A 176 -7.83 -17.22 -13.81
N TYR A 177 -8.20 -16.75 -14.98
CA TYR A 177 -8.96 -15.51 -15.14
C TYR A 177 -10.39 -15.60 -14.58
N GLN A 178 -10.91 -16.80 -14.39
CA GLN A 178 -12.22 -17.00 -13.77
C GLN A 178 -12.19 -17.12 -12.24
N HIS A 179 -10.98 -17.17 -11.62
CA HIS A 179 -10.88 -17.37 -10.17
C HIS A 179 -11.67 -16.35 -9.32
N PRO A 180 -11.83 -15.07 -9.71
CA PRO A 180 -12.64 -14.14 -8.92
C PRO A 180 -14.12 -14.56 -8.85
N LEU A 181 -14.68 -15.01 -9.98
CA LEU A 181 -16.05 -15.51 -10.03
C LEU A 181 -16.21 -16.83 -9.27
N VAL A 182 -15.22 -17.73 -9.40
CA VAL A 182 -15.22 -19.00 -8.67
C VAL A 182 -15.12 -18.75 -7.17
N SER A 183 -14.24 -17.83 -6.72
CA SER A 183 -14.12 -17.47 -5.30
C SER A 183 -15.43 -16.93 -4.74
N ALA A 184 -16.08 -16.03 -5.47
CA ALA A 184 -17.40 -15.52 -5.09
C ALA A 184 -18.46 -16.63 -5.01
N SER A 185 -18.45 -17.60 -5.94
CA SER A 185 -19.40 -18.71 -5.97
C SER A 185 -19.20 -19.75 -4.85
N MET A 186 -18.02 -19.76 -4.22
CA MET A 186 -17.75 -20.63 -3.06
C MET A 186 -18.44 -20.12 -1.79
N LEU A 187 -18.85 -18.86 -1.76
CA LEU A 187 -19.54 -18.28 -0.63
C LEU A 187 -21.03 -18.62 -0.70
N PRO A 188 -21.63 -18.97 0.44
CA PRO A 188 -23.07 -19.24 0.46
C PRO A 188 -23.84 -17.97 0.09
N SER A 189 -24.92 -18.13 -0.67
CA SER A 189 -25.83 -17.05 -1.08
C SER A 189 -26.71 -16.55 0.09
N THR A 190 -26.11 -16.44 1.27
CA THR A 190 -26.78 -15.93 2.48
C THR A 190 -26.69 -14.41 2.53
N GLN A 191 -27.66 -13.77 3.21
CA GLN A 191 -27.62 -12.32 3.47
C GLN A 191 -26.52 -11.90 4.47
N THR A 192 -25.60 -12.81 4.82
CA THR A 192 -24.51 -12.56 5.79
C THR A 192 -23.50 -11.55 5.31
N LEU A 193 -23.20 -11.56 4.00
CA LEU A 193 -22.29 -10.62 3.37
C LEU A 193 -23.04 -9.65 2.46
N ARG A 194 -22.59 -8.41 2.42
CA ARG A 194 -23.16 -7.37 1.56
C ARG A 194 -22.85 -7.64 0.08
N GLY A 195 -23.77 -7.26 -0.81
CA GLY A 195 -23.58 -7.38 -2.25
C GLY A 195 -22.28 -6.74 -2.76
N ARG A 196 -21.85 -5.62 -2.14
CA ARG A 196 -20.57 -4.96 -2.44
C ARG A 196 -19.37 -5.86 -2.20
N VAL A 197 -19.36 -6.70 -1.18
CA VAL A 197 -18.26 -7.65 -0.92
C VAL A 197 -18.09 -8.60 -2.11
N TYR A 198 -19.20 -9.14 -2.63
CA TYR A 198 -19.18 -10.00 -3.83
C TYR A 198 -18.65 -9.26 -5.06
N GLN A 199 -19.03 -7.99 -5.23
CA GLN A 199 -18.53 -7.17 -6.34
C GLN A 199 -17.01 -6.94 -6.19
N LEU A 200 -16.52 -6.55 -5.02
CA LEU A 200 -15.08 -6.40 -4.75
C LEU A 200 -14.31 -7.70 -5.05
N ILE A 201 -14.84 -8.86 -4.62
CA ILE A 201 -14.23 -10.17 -4.93
C ILE A 201 -14.18 -10.40 -6.43
N THR A 202 -15.25 -10.12 -7.17
CA THR A 202 -15.31 -10.40 -8.61
C THR A 202 -14.55 -9.38 -9.47
N GLU A 203 -14.27 -8.19 -8.94
CA GLU A 203 -13.72 -7.05 -9.69
C GLU A 203 -12.25 -6.75 -9.38
N HIS A 204 -11.62 -7.44 -8.40
CA HIS A 204 -10.28 -7.07 -7.91
C HIS A 204 -9.16 -7.16 -8.96
N HIS A 205 -9.38 -7.84 -10.06
CA HIS A 205 -8.47 -7.90 -11.20
C HIS A 205 -8.98 -7.15 -12.43
N GLU A 206 -10.07 -6.43 -12.32
CA GLU A 206 -10.48 -5.50 -13.36
C GLU A 206 -9.51 -4.31 -13.47
N ARG A 207 -9.68 -3.50 -14.50
CA ARG A 207 -8.89 -2.30 -14.78
C ARG A 207 -9.83 -1.22 -15.29
N LEU A 208 -9.56 0.04 -14.95
CA LEU A 208 -10.41 1.16 -15.34
C LEU A 208 -10.60 1.30 -16.85
N ASP A 209 -9.63 0.84 -17.63
CA ASP A 209 -9.61 0.85 -19.10
C ASP A 209 -10.27 -0.37 -19.76
N GLY A 210 -10.83 -1.30 -18.96
CA GLY A 210 -11.43 -2.55 -19.45
C GLY A 210 -10.41 -3.63 -19.88
N SER A 211 -9.12 -3.43 -19.64
CA SER A 211 -8.09 -4.43 -19.93
C SER A 211 -7.98 -5.53 -18.88
N GLY A 212 -8.76 -5.43 -17.81
CA GLY A 212 -8.80 -6.37 -16.71
C GLY A 212 -9.54 -7.67 -17.01
N PHE A 213 -9.82 -8.43 -15.97
CA PHE A 213 -10.60 -9.67 -16.03
C PHE A 213 -11.39 -9.88 -14.72
N PRO A 214 -12.44 -10.72 -14.67
CA PRO A 214 -12.90 -11.64 -15.71
C PRO A 214 -13.86 -11.03 -16.72
N LYS A 215 -14.53 -9.90 -16.39
CA LYS A 215 -15.63 -9.33 -17.18
C LYS A 215 -15.18 -8.20 -18.11
N ARG A 216 -13.96 -7.69 -17.94
CA ARG A 216 -13.40 -6.54 -18.67
C ARG A 216 -14.21 -5.27 -18.48
N LEU A 217 -14.61 -5.01 -17.24
CA LEU A 217 -15.40 -3.84 -16.87
C LEU A 217 -14.56 -2.57 -17.03
N THR A 218 -15.19 -1.55 -17.56
CA THR A 218 -14.63 -0.19 -17.59
C THR A 218 -14.95 0.55 -16.26
N GLU A 219 -14.29 1.67 -16.01
CA GLU A 219 -14.50 2.48 -14.82
C GLU A 219 -15.97 2.73 -14.49
N ARG A 220 -16.80 3.00 -15.51
CA ARG A 220 -18.24 3.30 -15.36
C ARG A 220 -19.08 2.10 -14.95
N GLU A 221 -18.59 0.89 -15.16
CA GLU A 221 -19.29 -0.36 -14.88
C GLU A 221 -18.86 -0.97 -13.54
N LEU A 222 -17.70 -0.54 -13.01
CA LEU A 222 -17.19 -1.00 -11.73
C LEU A 222 -18.02 -0.48 -10.55
N ASN A 223 -18.07 -1.27 -9.47
CA ASN A 223 -18.54 -0.73 -8.20
C ASN A 223 -17.67 0.45 -7.77
N PRO A 224 -18.24 1.56 -7.28
CA PRO A 224 -17.46 2.75 -6.87
C PRO A 224 -16.36 2.49 -5.83
N ALA A 225 -16.45 1.39 -5.08
CA ALA A 225 -15.41 0.98 -4.13
C ALA A 225 -14.27 0.18 -4.79
N SER A 226 -14.47 -0.40 -5.97
CA SER A 226 -13.50 -1.31 -6.61
C SER A 226 -12.20 -0.63 -7.05
N PRO A 227 -12.16 0.62 -7.53
CA PRO A 227 -10.92 1.28 -7.95
C PRO A 227 -9.83 1.29 -6.87
N LEU A 228 -10.17 1.64 -5.61
CA LEU A 228 -9.23 1.59 -4.49
C LEU A 228 -8.75 0.16 -4.21
N PHE A 229 -9.67 -0.81 -4.24
CA PHE A 229 -9.34 -2.21 -3.98
C PHE A 229 -8.43 -2.80 -5.05
N ILE A 230 -8.63 -2.44 -6.32
CA ILE A 230 -7.78 -2.81 -7.45
C ILE A 230 -6.35 -2.26 -7.27
N VAL A 231 -6.22 -1.01 -6.81
CA VAL A 231 -4.91 -0.40 -6.53
C VAL A 231 -4.22 -1.14 -5.38
N ALA A 232 -4.93 -1.42 -4.28
CA ALA A 232 -4.39 -2.17 -3.15
C ALA A 232 -3.94 -3.57 -3.55
N ASP A 233 -4.76 -4.30 -4.31
CA ASP A 233 -4.43 -5.63 -4.82
C ASP A 233 -3.17 -5.61 -5.68
N ARG A 234 -3.12 -4.71 -6.66
CA ARG A 234 -1.98 -4.63 -7.58
C ARG A 234 -0.70 -4.22 -6.91
N PHE A 235 -0.75 -3.25 -5.99
CA PHE A 235 0.41 -2.84 -5.20
C PHE A 235 0.98 -4.02 -4.41
N CYS A 236 0.13 -4.74 -3.68
CA CYS A 236 0.53 -5.93 -2.95
C CYS A 236 1.11 -7.02 -3.85
N GLN A 237 0.51 -7.23 -5.03
CA GLN A 237 1.06 -8.18 -6.01
C GLN A 237 2.46 -7.79 -6.46
N LEU A 238 2.72 -6.53 -6.75
CA LEU A 238 3.99 -6.04 -7.29
C LEU A 238 5.10 -6.08 -6.25
N THR A 239 4.81 -5.74 -5.01
CA THR A 239 5.79 -5.57 -3.93
C THR A 239 6.05 -6.84 -3.12
N ALA A 240 5.13 -7.81 -3.10
CA ALA A 240 5.34 -9.06 -2.39
C ALA A 240 6.35 -9.99 -3.09
N PRO A 241 7.22 -10.71 -2.34
CA PRO A 241 8.12 -11.72 -2.88
C PRO A 241 7.36 -12.84 -3.62
N ARG A 242 7.84 -13.23 -4.79
CA ARG A 242 7.30 -14.30 -5.63
C ARG A 242 8.42 -15.24 -6.08
N THR A 243 8.11 -16.51 -6.27
CA THR A 243 9.09 -17.52 -6.70
C THR A 243 9.60 -17.30 -8.12
N PHE A 244 8.85 -16.59 -8.95
CA PHE A 244 9.11 -16.44 -10.39
C PHE A 244 9.56 -15.03 -10.81
N ARG A 245 9.57 -14.04 -9.88
CA ARG A 245 10.07 -12.70 -10.15
C ARG A 245 10.55 -12.01 -8.88
N LYS A 246 11.49 -11.08 -9.03
CA LYS A 246 11.84 -10.17 -7.94
C LYS A 246 10.66 -9.24 -7.62
N PRO A 247 10.41 -8.93 -6.34
CA PRO A 247 9.48 -7.88 -5.97
C PRO A 247 10.00 -6.53 -6.49
N LEU A 248 9.09 -5.66 -6.82
CA LEU A 248 9.41 -4.25 -7.03
C LEU A 248 9.52 -3.55 -5.68
N SER A 249 10.34 -2.49 -5.61
CA SER A 249 10.25 -1.60 -4.46
C SER A 249 8.87 -0.92 -4.41
N PRO A 250 8.45 -0.39 -3.26
CA PRO A 250 7.18 0.34 -3.18
C PRO A 250 7.09 1.50 -4.19
N GLU A 251 8.20 2.21 -4.40
CA GLU A 251 8.31 3.30 -5.37
C GLU A 251 8.20 2.81 -6.82
N GLU A 252 8.93 1.74 -7.16
CA GLU A 252 8.86 1.13 -8.49
C GLU A 252 7.44 0.64 -8.80
N ALA A 253 6.76 0.03 -7.81
CA ALA A 253 5.38 -0.42 -7.95
C ALA A 253 4.41 0.75 -8.16
N TYR A 254 4.60 1.85 -7.41
CA TYR A 254 3.83 3.06 -7.57
C TYR A 254 4.00 3.65 -8.98
N PHE A 255 5.24 3.87 -9.44
CA PHE A 255 5.49 4.42 -10.78
C PHE A 255 4.98 3.52 -11.88
N TYR A 256 5.12 2.20 -11.74
CA TYR A 256 4.55 1.24 -12.68
C TYR A 256 3.02 1.43 -12.83
N MET A 257 2.32 1.60 -11.72
CA MET A 257 0.86 1.80 -11.75
C MET A 257 0.49 3.22 -12.21
N TRP A 258 1.24 4.24 -11.80
CA TRP A 258 1.00 5.63 -12.17
C TRP A 258 1.12 5.88 -13.67
N GLN A 259 2.12 5.29 -14.30
CA GLN A 259 2.32 5.38 -15.76
C GLN A 259 1.24 4.63 -16.56
N ASN A 260 0.59 3.70 -15.92
CA ASN A 260 -0.48 2.90 -16.51
C ASN A 260 -1.85 3.45 -16.10
N LYS A 261 -2.51 4.17 -17.01
CA LYS A 261 -3.83 4.80 -16.80
C LYS A 261 -4.98 3.82 -16.48
N ALA A 262 -4.68 2.54 -16.31
CA ALA A 262 -5.64 1.51 -15.91
C ALA A 262 -5.94 1.49 -14.40
N TYR A 263 -5.31 2.36 -13.62
CA TYR A 263 -5.46 2.45 -12.16
C TYR A 263 -5.99 3.81 -11.73
N ASP A 264 -6.72 3.83 -10.62
CA ASP A 264 -7.31 5.02 -10.06
C ASP A 264 -6.26 5.98 -9.50
N GLY A 265 -6.26 7.23 -9.99
CA GLY A 265 -5.29 8.25 -9.62
C GLY A 265 -5.45 8.73 -8.19
N GLU A 266 -6.69 8.81 -7.65
CA GLU A 266 -6.93 9.19 -6.26
C GLU A 266 -6.36 8.14 -5.31
N ALA A 267 -6.66 6.86 -5.52
CA ALA A 267 -6.13 5.78 -4.71
C ALA A 267 -4.59 5.68 -4.78
N LEU A 268 -3.99 5.98 -5.94
CA LEU A 268 -2.53 6.07 -6.07
C LEU A 268 -1.95 7.26 -5.30
N SER A 269 -2.59 8.42 -5.33
CA SER A 269 -2.16 9.59 -4.56
C SER A 269 -2.24 9.34 -3.05
N LEU A 270 -3.30 8.67 -2.58
CA LEU A 270 -3.43 8.24 -1.17
C LEU A 270 -2.29 7.28 -0.79
N LEU A 271 -1.99 6.31 -1.64
CA LEU A 271 -0.90 5.35 -1.42
C LEU A 271 0.44 6.06 -1.28
N ALA A 272 0.76 6.96 -2.22
CA ALA A 272 2.00 7.71 -2.22
C ALA A 272 2.13 8.62 -0.98
N THR A 273 1.04 9.24 -0.55
CA THR A 273 1.01 10.08 0.66
C THR A 273 1.27 9.26 1.90
N LEU A 274 0.59 8.12 2.07
CA LEU A 274 0.75 7.25 3.24
C LEU A 274 2.14 6.59 3.30
N LEU A 275 2.81 6.41 2.16
CA LEU A 275 4.17 5.88 2.09
C LEU A 275 5.25 6.98 2.14
N GLY A 276 4.87 8.24 2.26
CA GLY A 276 5.80 9.36 2.37
C GLY A 276 6.59 9.64 1.08
N PHE A 277 6.08 9.24 -0.09
CA PHE A 277 6.82 9.43 -1.35
C PHE A 277 7.01 10.90 -1.71
N TYR A 278 6.09 11.76 -1.29
CA TYR A 278 6.13 13.19 -1.56
C TYR A 278 6.53 14.02 -0.33
N GLU A 279 7.24 13.46 0.64
CA GLU A 279 7.69 14.23 1.81
C GLU A 279 8.62 15.39 1.41
N ILE A 280 8.41 16.55 2.07
CA ILE A 280 9.28 17.72 1.87
C ILE A 280 10.70 17.36 2.26
N GLY A 281 11.66 17.73 1.41
CA GLY A 281 13.08 17.38 1.56
C GLY A 281 13.46 16.06 0.88
N ARG A 282 12.51 15.28 0.37
CA ARG A 282 12.82 14.02 -0.31
C ARG A 282 13.51 14.29 -1.65
N PRO A 283 14.67 13.66 -1.92
CA PRO A 283 15.35 13.79 -3.20
C PRO A 283 14.55 13.11 -4.33
N VAL A 284 14.51 13.77 -5.49
CA VAL A 284 13.78 13.30 -6.67
C VAL A 284 14.56 13.51 -7.96
N LEU A 285 14.23 12.71 -8.96
CA LEU A 285 14.68 12.90 -10.35
C LEU A 285 13.45 13.28 -11.19
N LEU A 286 13.56 14.37 -11.95
CA LEU A 286 12.55 14.79 -12.90
C LEU A 286 12.75 14.14 -14.29
N SER A 287 11.68 14.04 -15.07
CA SER A 287 11.72 13.53 -16.44
C SER A 287 12.63 14.33 -17.37
N SER A 288 12.90 15.59 -17.03
CA SER A 288 13.88 16.45 -17.70
C SER A 288 15.35 16.11 -17.37
N GLY A 289 15.61 15.12 -16.49
CA GLY A 289 16.94 14.78 -15.99
C GLY A 289 17.42 15.63 -14.81
N VAL A 290 16.66 16.64 -14.39
CA VAL A 290 17.00 17.49 -13.24
C VAL A 290 16.86 16.70 -11.94
N ARG A 291 17.86 16.81 -11.07
CA ARG A 291 17.82 16.32 -9.68
C ARG A 291 17.48 17.48 -8.76
N GLY A 292 16.62 17.20 -7.80
CA GLY A 292 16.20 18.20 -6.82
C GLY A 292 15.59 17.55 -5.60
N THR A 293 15.01 18.38 -4.74
CA THR A 293 14.29 17.95 -3.55
C THR A 293 12.89 18.52 -3.56
N ILE A 294 11.92 17.79 -3.04
CA ILE A 294 10.56 18.30 -2.83
C ILE A 294 10.65 19.46 -1.84
N HIS A 295 10.30 20.65 -2.30
CA HIS A 295 10.44 21.89 -1.52
C HIS A 295 9.14 22.25 -0.81
N THR A 296 8.02 22.22 -1.52
CA THR A 296 6.69 22.49 -0.95
C THR A 296 5.59 21.85 -1.79
N TYR A 297 4.38 21.81 -1.23
CA TYR A 297 3.22 21.25 -1.94
C TYR A 297 2.48 22.33 -2.72
N THR A 298 1.88 21.90 -3.81
CA THR A 298 0.80 22.63 -4.50
C THR A 298 -0.56 22.13 -3.99
N ASN A 299 -1.64 22.44 -4.70
CA ASN A 299 -2.95 21.86 -4.42
C ASN A 299 -3.02 20.35 -4.70
N ARG A 300 -1.99 19.80 -5.38
CA ARG A 300 -1.85 18.37 -5.70
C ARG A 300 -0.53 17.88 -5.17
N VAL A 301 -0.58 16.95 -4.22
CA VAL A 301 0.62 16.39 -3.57
C VAL A 301 1.55 15.72 -4.59
N GLU A 302 1.00 15.08 -5.60
CA GLU A 302 1.73 14.41 -6.68
C GLU A 302 2.38 15.38 -7.69
N GLN A 303 2.10 16.66 -7.57
CA GLN A 303 2.67 17.73 -8.39
C GLN A 303 3.30 18.82 -7.51
N PRO A 304 4.30 18.48 -6.68
CA PRO A 304 4.93 19.43 -5.76
C PRO A 304 5.79 20.45 -6.50
N ILE A 305 6.24 21.46 -5.76
CA ILE A 305 7.35 22.32 -6.19
C ILE A 305 8.65 21.60 -5.81
N VAL A 306 9.52 21.42 -6.79
CA VAL A 306 10.83 20.79 -6.63
C VAL A 306 11.92 21.85 -6.74
N LEU A 307 12.78 21.93 -5.72
CA LEU A 307 13.97 22.78 -5.72
C LEU A 307 15.12 21.99 -6.34
N GLU A 308 15.76 22.52 -7.36
CA GLU A 308 16.94 21.92 -7.98
C GLU A 308 18.07 21.72 -6.96
N ALA A 309 18.90 20.71 -7.14
CA ALA A 309 20.00 20.40 -6.23
C ALA A 309 21.02 21.54 -6.06
N THR A 310 21.11 22.44 -7.04
CA THR A 310 21.93 23.67 -6.97
C THR A 310 21.33 24.74 -6.04
N GLY A 311 20.04 24.63 -5.70
CA GLY A 311 19.32 25.60 -4.90
C GLY A 311 18.88 26.86 -5.65
N GLU A 312 19.12 26.95 -6.97
CA GLU A 312 18.90 28.18 -7.74
C GLU A 312 17.55 28.23 -8.44
N LYS A 313 16.93 27.07 -8.73
CA LYS A 313 15.73 27.00 -9.54
C LYS A 313 14.66 26.12 -8.93
N GLU A 314 13.42 26.60 -8.98
CA GLU A 314 12.21 25.86 -8.59
C GLU A 314 11.45 25.38 -9.81
N TYR A 315 10.91 24.17 -9.73
CA TYR A 315 10.06 23.55 -10.73
C TYR A 315 8.67 23.31 -10.13
N ASP A 316 7.72 24.14 -10.49
CA ASP A 316 6.30 23.96 -10.10
C ASP A 316 5.65 22.93 -11.02
N LEU A 317 5.58 21.67 -10.57
CA LEU A 317 5.07 20.58 -11.38
C LEU A 317 3.55 20.67 -11.64
N SER A 318 2.82 21.54 -10.93
CA SER A 318 1.40 21.78 -11.21
C SER A 318 1.18 22.64 -12.47
N ARG A 319 2.21 23.38 -12.89
CA ARG A 319 2.20 24.27 -14.06
C ARG A 319 2.95 23.71 -15.25
N LEU A 320 3.78 22.69 -15.04
CA LEU A 320 4.57 22.03 -16.07
C LEU A 320 3.85 20.77 -16.54
N THR A 321 3.42 20.75 -17.80
CA THR A 321 2.66 19.61 -18.38
C THR A 321 3.52 18.46 -18.85
N ASP A 322 4.80 18.72 -19.11
CA ASP A 322 5.79 17.81 -19.71
C ASP A 322 6.90 17.38 -18.75
N VAL A 323 6.87 17.87 -17.52
CA VAL A 323 7.84 17.52 -16.47
C VAL A 323 7.14 16.82 -15.31
N SER A 324 7.65 15.68 -14.92
CA SER A 324 7.12 14.88 -13.80
C SER A 324 8.26 14.24 -13.00
N ILE A 325 7.98 13.82 -11.79
CA ILE A 325 8.90 12.98 -11.02
C ILE A 325 8.91 11.59 -11.64
N VAL A 326 10.11 11.06 -11.92
CA VAL A 326 10.31 9.73 -12.49
C VAL A 326 11.02 8.78 -11.53
N ALA A 327 11.65 9.29 -10.50
CA ALA A 327 12.22 8.50 -9.40
C ALA A 327 12.28 9.31 -8.11
N PHE A 328 12.06 8.63 -6.98
CA PHE A 328 12.44 9.07 -5.63
C PHE A 328 13.82 8.49 -5.34
N GLN A 329 14.69 9.29 -4.70
CA GLN A 329 16.08 8.92 -4.41
C GLN A 329 16.32 8.78 -2.90
#